data_b9d3f9c385149b18e0ffc6861aafd8d0
#
_entry.id   b9d3f9c385149b18e0ffc6861aafd8d0
#
_cell.length_a   1.000
_cell.length_b   1.000
_cell.length_c   1.000
_cell.angle_alpha   90.00
_cell.angle_beta   90.00
_cell.angle_gamma   90.00
#
_symmetry.space_group_name_H-M   'P 1'
#
loop_
_entity.id
_entity.type
_entity.pdbx_description
1 polymer ?
#
loop_
_entity_poly.entity_id
_entity_poly.type
_entity_poly.pdbx_seq_one_letter_code
_entity_poly.pdbx_strand_id
1 'polypeptide(L)'
;MNYTKNYYLLDPDEIVMLGNGDVTIYDDHGDIEEKELMTADWDMDAAEKGGYPHFMIKEIHERPTSINTTIKPRIVDGMPNLEECSITLDKIKSFKQIYIVACGTAMHAGLVGKYVIEKLAKVPVTVDMASEFRYRNPLVGKGDLVIIISQSGETADSLAAMRLAKKLGAKTLAIVNVKGSSIAREADMLIYTHAGPEIAVASTKAYIVQLSVMYLFAFEL
;
A
#
# COMPACT_ATOMS: atom_id res chain seq x y z
N MET A 1 8.22 -10.09 18.80
CA MET A 1 9.47 -9.91 18.06
C MET A 1 10.75 -9.85 18.90
N ASN A 2 10.67 -9.97 20.21
CA ASN A 2 11.87 -10.05 21.05
C ASN A 2 12.70 -11.34 20.85
N TYR A 3 12.22 -12.28 20.02
CA TYR A 3 12.85 -13.60 19.84
C TYR A 3 13.33 -13.86 18.43
N THR A 4 12.63 -13.38 17.40
CA THR A 4 13.02 -13.58 15.99
C THR A 4 12.44 -12.49 15.09
N LYS A 5 13.16 -12.18 14.00
CA LYS A 5 12.67 -11.36 12.87
C LYS A 5 12.16 -12.24 11.73
N ASN A 6 12.33 -13.53 11.82
CA ASN A 6 11.91 -14.46 10.78
C ASN A 6 10.43 -14.81 10.93
N TYR A 7 9.73 -14.89 9.82
CA TYR A 7 8.31 -15.23 9.78
C TYR A 7 7.95 -15.95 8.49
N TYR A 8 6.88 -16.72 8.54
CA TYR A 8 6.22 -17.27 7.37
C TYR A 8 4.98 -16.46 7.04
N LEU A 9 4.74 -16.21 5.76
CA LEU A 9 3.51 -15.58 5.29
C LEU A 9 2.51 -16.68 4.95
N LEU A 10 1.41 -16.70 5.69
CA LEU A 10 0.35 -17.68 5.47
C LEU A 10 -0.64 -17.20 4.43
N ASP A 11 -1.13 -18.13 3.63
CA ASP A 11 -2.29 -17.91 2.77
C ASP A 11 -3.61 -18.22 3.52
N PRO A 12 -4.76 -17.79 3.00
CA PRO A 12 -6.05 -18.16 3.59
C PRO A 12 -6.21 -19.67 3.72
N ASP A 13 -6.81 -20.09 4.83
CA ASP A 13 -7.16 -21.49 5.13
C ASP A 13 -5.96 -22.43 5.45
N GLU A 14 -4.74 -21.89 5.57
CA GLU A 14 -3.59 -22.65 6.05
C GLU A 14 -3.57 -22.81 7.57
N ILE A 15 -3.09 -23.95 8.02
CA ILE A 15 -2.96 -24.31 9.44
C ILE A 15 -1.48 -24.48 9.80
N VAL A 16 -1.06 -23.86 10.90
CA VAL A 16 0.31 -23.96 11.41
C VAL A 16 0.35 -24.78 12.69
N MET A 17 1.18 -25.81 12.68
CA MET A 17 1.51 -26.57 13.87
C MET A 17 2.88 -26.15 14.41
N LEU A 18 2.91 -25.72 15.67
CA LEU A 18 4.15 -25.40 16.39
C LEU A 18 4.45 -26.52 17.39
N GLY A 19 5.61 -27.15 17.29
CA GLY A 19 5.98 -28.20 18.22
C GLY A 19 7.48 -28.49 18.22
N ASN A 20 8.06 -28.73 19.40
CA ASN A 20 9.47 -29.12 19.61
C ASN A 20 10.51 -28.20 18.93
N GLY A 21 10.18 -26.93 18.72
CA GLY A 21 11.06 -25.98 18.01
C GLY A 21 10.87 -25.95 16.49
N ASP A 22 9.99 -26.78 15.95
CA ASP A 22 9.70 -26.86 14.53
C ASP A 22 8.37 -26.17 14.19
N VAL A 23 8.27 -25.70 12.95
CA VAL A 23 7.07 -25.09 12.35
C VAL A 23 6.68 -25.96 11.15
N THR A 24 5.47 -26.49 11.17
CA THR A 24 4.91 -27.23 10.03
C THR A 24 3.65 -26.50 9.56
N ILE A 25 3.56 -26.24 8.27
CA ILE A 25 2.43 -25.56 7.64
C ILE A 25 1.66 -26.57 6.79
N TYR A 26 0.35 -26.57 6.90
CA TYR A 26 -0.55 -27.43 6.15
C TYR A 26 -1.48 -26.56 5.31
N ASP A 27 -1.78 -27.00 4.11
CA ASP A 27 -2.80 -26.41 3.25
C ASP A 27 -4.23 -26.75 3.72
N ASP A 28 -5.22 -26.31 2.98
CA ASP A 28 -6.66 -26.58 3.24
C ASP A 28 -7.06 -28.06 3.04
N HIS A 29 -6.21 -28.88 2.43
CA HIS A 29 -6.37 -30.33 2.26
C HIS A 29 -5.66 -31.13 3.35
N GLY A 30 -4.83 -30.50 4.16
CA GLY A 30 -4.04 -31.11 5.21
C GLY A 30 -2.70 -31.66 4.73
N ASP A 31 -2.27 -31.31 3.54
CA ASP A 31 -0.94 -31.64 3.01
C ASP A 31 0.10 -30.64 3.50
N ILE A 32 1.34 -31.11 3.72
CA ILE A 32 2.43 -30.24 4.18
C ILE A 32 2.86 -29.31 3.04
N GLU A 33 2.88 -28.01 3.32
CA GLU A 33 3.33 -26.98 2.39
C GLU A 33 4.65 -26.36 2.82
N GLU A 34 5.62 -26.28 1.88
CA GLU A 34 6.88 -25.59 2.09
C GLU A 34 6.73 -24.11 1.76
N LYS A 35 6.94 -23.24 2.76
CA LYS A 35 6.91 -21.78 2.62
C LYS A 35 8.30 -21.18 2.74
N GLU A 36 8.52 -20.11 1.99
CA GLU A 36 9.73 -19.32 2.11
C GLU A 36 9.80 -18.61 3.48
N LEU A 37 10.94 -18.78 4.18
CA LEU A 37 11.20 -18.07 5.42
C LEU A 37 11.58 -16.61 5.11
N MET A 38 10.72 -15.68 5.47
CA MET A 38 10.93 -14.26 5.29
C MET A 38 11.57 -13.62 6.52
N THR A 39 12.35 -12.57 6.31
CA THR A 39 12.93 -11.77 7.41
C THR A 39 12.36 -10.35 7.38
N ALA A 40 11.86 -9.90 8.53
CA ALA A 40 11.38 -8.52 8.68
C ALA A 40 12.57 -7.55 8.59
N ASP A 41 12.49 -6.60 7.67
CA ASP A 41 13.52 -5.60 7.39
C ASP A 41 13.41 -4.30 8.22
N TRP A 42 12.45 -4.24 9.14
CA TRP A 42 12.28 -3.11 10.03
C TRP A 42 12.98 -3.31 11.38
N ASP A 43 13.49 -2.19 11.92
CA ASP A 43 14.22 -2.17 13.17
C ASP A 43 13.25 -2.21 14.37
N MET A 44 13.61 -2.99 15.40
CA MET A 44 12.85 -3.03 16.65
C MET A 44 12.87 -1.68 17.38
N ASP A 45 13.98 -0.96 17.30
CA ASP A 45 14.09 0.38 17.90
C ASP A 45 13.09 1.36 17.27
N ALA A 46 12.71 1.15 16.01
CA ALA A 46 11.66 1.93 15.36
C ALA A 46 10.27 1.69 15.96
N ALA A 47 10.03 0.53 16.56
CA ALA A 47 8.77 0.22 17.26
C ALA A 47 8.74 0.71 18.71
N GLU A 48 9.82 1.30 19.23
CA GLU A 48 9.89 1.92 20.54
C GLU A 48 9.59 3.42 20.49
N LYS A 49 9.26 4.02 21.65
CA LYS A 49 8.97 5.47 21.71
C LYS A 49 10.17 6.37 21.47
N GLY A 50 11.41 5.84 21.55
CA GLY A 50 12.63 6.59 21.26
C GLY A 50 12.82 7.86 22.11
N GLY A 51 12.42 7.84 23.36
CA GLY A 51 12.47 8.99 24.28
C GLY A 51 11.28 9.95 24.21
N TYR A 52 10.32 9.72 23.29
CA TYR A 52 9.10 10.52 23.22
C TYR A 52 8.03 10.04 24.21
N PRO A 53 7.17 10.92 24.73
CA PRO A 53 6.11 10.51 25.66
C PRO A 53 5.04 9.63 24.99
N HIS A 54 4.77 9.85 23.71
CA HIS A 54 3.76 9.14 22.91
C HIS A 54 4.27 8.78 21.53
N PHE A 55 3.77 7.68 20.95
CA PHE A 55 4.08 7.27 19.58
C PHE A 55 3.73 8.34 18.55
N MET A 56 2.56 8.97 18.68
CA MET A 56 2.11 10.00 17.74
C MET A 56 3.11 11.14 17.59
N ILE A 57 3.67 11.67 18.68
CA ILE A 57 4.66 12.77 18.60
C ILE A 57 5.98 12.29 17.98
N LYS A 58 6.43 11.05 18.31
CA LYS A 58 7.57 10.43 17.63
C LYS A 58 7.34 10.37 16.12
N GLU A 59 6.22 9.81 15.70
CA GLU A 59 5.86 9.61 14.29
C GLU A 59 5.72 10.94 13.53
N ILE A 60 5.27 11.99 14.20
CA ILE A 60 5.27 13.36 13.66
C ILE A 60 6.70 13.82 13.37
N HIS A 61 7.65 13.57 14.27
CA HIS A 61 9.05 13.94 14.07
C HIS A 61 9.77 13.06 13.04
N GLU A 62 9.29 11.85 12.78
CA GLU A 62 9.83 10.95 11.76
C GLU A 62 9.42 11.32 10.32
N ARG A 63 8.46 12.24 10.12
CA ARG A 63 7.95 12.62 8.79
C ARG A 63 9.04 13.02 7.79
N PRO A 64 10.01 13.88 8.12
CA PRO A 64 11.06 14.26 7.17
C PRO A 64 11.85 13.06 6.66
N THR A 65 12.21 12.14 7.55
CA THR A 65 12.92 10.91 7.21
C THR A 65 12.05 10.00 6.35
N SER A 66 10.80 9.79 6.73
CA SER A 66 9.85 8.94 5.99
C SER A 66 9.60 9.47 4.57
N ILE A 67 9.45 10.79 4.40
CA ILE A 67 9.33 11.43 3.09
C ILE A 67 10.57 11.16 2.25
N ASN A 68 11.75 11.43 2.83
CA ASN A 68 13.00 11.28 2.12
C ASN A 68 13.25 9.83 1.69
N THR A 69 13.02 8.86 2.58
CA THR A 69 13.14 7.42 2.28
C THR A 69 12.17 6.96 1.20
N THR A 70 10.97 7.55 1.17
CA THR A 70 9.96 7.22 0.16
C THR A 70 10.26 7.84 -1.21
N ILE A 71 10.69 9.11 -1.24
CA ILE A 71 10.82 9.87 -2.49
C ILE A 71 12.20 9.70 -3.12
N LYS A 72 13.28 9.81 -2.33
CA LYS A 72 14.64 9.89 -2.87
C LYS A 72 15.01 8.75 -3.84
N PRO A 73 14.67 7.47 -3.58
CA PRO A 73 14.98 6.39 -4.51
C PRO A 73 14.24 6.50 -5.85
N ARG A 74 13.16 7.29 -5.89
CA ARG A 74 12.26 7.46 -7.05
C ARG A 74 12.50 8.78 -7.79
N ILE A 75 13.61 9.44 -7.54
CA ILE A 75 14.04 10.61 -8.30
C ILE A 75 15.36 10.25 -8.98
N VAL A 76 15.35 10.17 -10.29
CA VAL A 76 16.52 9.93 -11.14
C VAL A 76 16.71 11.15 -12.03
N ASP A 77 17.90 11.74 -12.00
CA ASP A 77 18.24 12.96 -12.75
C ASP A 77 17.25 14.13 -12.56
N GLY A 78 16.70 14.24 -11.33
CA GLY A 78 15.75 15.29 -10.97
C GLY A 78 14.30 15.05 -11.42
N MET A 79 14.02 13.90 -12.03
CA MET A 79 12.69 13.51 -12.50
C MET A 79 12.17 12.29 -11.73
N PRO A 80 10.84 12.15 -11.53
CA PRO A 80 10.24 10.93 -11.01
C PRO A 80 10.59 9.72 -11.88
N ASN A 81 10.78 8.58 -11.24
CA ASN A 81 10.93 7.29 -11.90
C ASN A 81 10.21 6.22 -11.07
N LEU A 82 9.15 5.65 -11.63
CA LEU A 82 8.32 4.61 -11.03
C LEU A 82 8.46 3.24 -11.74
N GLU A 83 9.47 3.06 -12.59
CA GLU A 83 9.68 1.82 -13.34
C GLU A 83 9.88 0.60 -12.43
N GLU A 84 10.55 0.77 -11.28
CA GLU A 84 10.70 -0.29 -10.27
C GLU A 84 9.35 -0.87 -9.79
N CYS A 85 8.28 -0.06 -9.89
CA CYS A 85 6.92 -0.42 -9.52
C CYS A 85 6.12 -1.01 -10.69
N SER A 86 6.78 -1.34 -11.81
CA SER A 86 6.14 -1.77 -13.07
C SER A 86 5.18 -0.72 -13.65
N ILE A 87 5.43 0.54 -13.36
CA ILE A 87 4.67 1.69 -13.84
C ILE A 87 5.53 2.40 -14.89
N THR A 88 5.13 2.29 -16.14
CA THR A 88 5.74 3.04 -17.25
C THR A 88 4.80 4.15 -17.70
N LEU A 89 5.37 5.23 -18.22
CA LEU A 89 4.62 6.38 -18.72
C LEU A 89 3.57 5.96 -19.78
N ASP A 90 3.95 5.08 -20.71
CA ASP A 90 3.04 4.59 -21.76
C ASP A 90 1.86 3.81 -21.17
N LYS A 91 2.12 3.00 -20.14
CA LYS A 91 1.09 2.24 -19.45
C LYS A 91 0.11 3.16 -18.71
N ILE A 92 0.62 4.19 -18.03
CA ILE A 92 -0.23 5.15 -17.33
C ILE A 92 -1.08 5.96 -18.32
N LYS A 93 -0.49 6.45 -19.40
CA LYS A 93 -1.20 7.20 -20.45
C LYS A 93 -2.24 6.38 -21.22
N SER A 94 -2.18 5.07 -21.13
CA SER A 94 -3.18 4.19 -21.77
C SER A 94 -4.52 4.13 -21.05
N PHE A 95 -4.58 4.57 -19.76
CA PHE A 95 -5.80 4.53 -18.99
C PHE A 95 -6.76 5.67 -19.35
N LYS A 96 -8.04 5.32 -19.48
CA LYS A 96 -9.11 6.27 -19.85
C LYS A 96 -9.51 7.13 -18.67
N GLN A 97 -9.51 6.54 -17.47
CA GLN A 97 -9.90 7.19 -16.21
C GLN A 97 -9.15 6.59 -15.04
N ILE A 98 -8.90 7.41 -14.03
CA ILE A 98 -8.28 7.00 -12.78
C ILE A 98 -9.32 7.08 -11.67
N TYR A 99 -9.44 6.00 -10.90
CA TYR A 99 -10.19 5.96 -9.65
C TYR A 99 -9.20 5.83 -8.49
N ILE A 100 -9.43 6.55 -7.41
CA ILE A 100 -8.67 6.40 -6.16
C ILE A 100 -9.65 5.94 -5.10
N VAL A 101 -9.39 4.77 -4.51
CA VAL A 101 -10.32 4.14 -3.58
C VAL A 101 -9.58 3.80 -2.29
N ALA A 102 -10.07 4.31 -1.16
CA ALA A 102 -9.44 4.13 0.14
C ALA A 102 -10.43 4.41 1.29
N CYS A 103 -9.97 4.23 2.53
CA CYS A 103 -10.71 4.57 3.75
C CYS A 103 -9.96 5.62 4.57
N GLY A 104 -10.69 6.42 5.34
CA GLY A 104 -10.13 7.35 6.32
C GLY A 104 -9.14 8.37 5.74
N THR A 105 -8.01 8.57 6.41
CA THR A 105 -6.98 9.53 5.97
C THR A 105 -6.37 9.18 4.62
N ALA A 106 -6.28 7.90 4.28
CA ALA A 106 -5.81 7.47 2.96
C ALA A 106 -6.72 7.97 1.83
N MET A 107 -8.04 8.01 2.05
CA MET A 107 -8.99 8.61 1.09
C MET A 107 -8.73 10.12 0.96
N HIS A 108 -8.43 10.82 2.06
CA HIS A 108 -8.09 12.24 2.01
C HIS A 108 -6.77 12.48 1.24
N ALA A 109 -5.79 11.60 1.35
CA ALA A 109 -4.60 11.65 0.48
C ALA A 109 -4.99 11.48 -0.99
N GLY A 110 -5.94 10.60 -1.28
CA GLY A 110 -6.53 10.43 -2.61
C GLY A 110 -7.22 11.69 -3.14
N LEU A 111 -7.96 12.42 -2.29
CA LEU A 111 -8.59 13.70 -2.67
C LEU A 111 -7.55 14.75 -3.08
N VAL A 112 -6.44 14.87 -2.35
CA VAL A 112 -5.33 15.74 -2.75
C VAL A 112 -4.71 15.25 -4.05
N GLY A 113 -4.48 13.93 -4.17
CA GLY A 113 -3.99 13.31 -5.40
C GLY A 113 -4.85 13.62 -6.62
N LYS A 114 -6.17 13.58 -6.48
CA LYS A 114 -7.10 14.00 -7.52
C LYS A 114 -6.79 15.41 -8.03
N TYR A 115 -6.74 16.40 -7.12
CA TYR A 115 -6.48 17.79 -7.51
C TYR A 115 -5.14 17.95 -8.22
N VAL A 116 -4.11 17.25 -7.76
CA VAL A 116 -2.77 17.33 -8.34
C VAL A 116 -2.74 16.69 -9.73
N ILE A 117 -3.28 15.48 -9.89
CA ILE A 117 -3.33 14.76 -11.16
C ILE A 117 -4.15 15.55 -12.18
N GLU A 118 -5.37 15.98 -11.83
CA GLU A 118 -6.22 16.77 -12.73
C GLU A 118 -5.57 18.09 -13.14
N LYS A 119 -4.82 18.75 -12.23
CA LYS A 119 -4.15 20.01 -12.51
C LYS A 119 -2.94 19.84 -13.44
N LEU A 120 -2.10 18.83 -13.19
CA LEU A 120 -0.82 18.64 -13.90
C LEU A 120 -0.98 17.79 -15.15
N ALA A 121 -1.59 16.63 -15.02
CA ALA A 121 -1.70 15.65 -16.09
C ALA A 121 -2.96 15.80 -16.95
N LYS A 122 -3.97 16.58 -16.50
CA LYS A 122 -5.26 16.76 -17.19
C LYS A 122 -6.05 15.46 -17.39
N VAL A 123 -5.82 14.48 -16.51
CA VAL A 123 -6.54 13.20 -16.51
C VAL A 123 -7.66 13.25 -15.48
N PRO A 124 -8.91 12.91 -15.84
CA PRO A 124 -10.01 12.89 -14.87
C PRO A 124 -9.79 11.87 -13.77
N VAL A 125 -10.06 12.26 -12.52
CA VAL A 125 -9.90 11.38 -11.34
C VAL A 125 -11.18 11.37 -10.52
N THR A 126 -11.66 10.16 -10.20
CA THR A 126 -12.75 9.95 -9.25
C THR A 126 -12.18 9.40 -7.95
N VAL A 127 -12.50 10.03 -6.81
CA VAL A 127 -12.13 9.51 -5.49
C VAL A 127 -13.36 8.97 -4.81
N ASP A 128 -13.23 7.81 -4.18
CA ASP A 128 -14.33 7.14 -3.51
C ASP A 128 -13.89 6.49 -2.19
N MET A 129 -14.83 6.39 -1.26
CA MET A 129 -14.66 5.61 -0.05
C MET A 129 -14.80 4.12 -0.38
N ALA A 130 -13.87 3.29 0.08
CA ALA A 130 -13.84 1.87 -0.30
C ALA A 130 -15.10 1.11 0.14
N SER A 131 -15.68 1.43 1.31
CA SER A 131 -16.95 0.89 1.76
C SER A 131 -18.10 1.19 0.81
N GLU A 132 -18.17 2.42 0.30
CA GLU A 132 -19.21 2.83 -0.65
C GLU A 132 -18.98 2.25 -2.04
N PHE A 133 -17.73 2.30 -2.52
CA PHE A 133 -17.34 1.79 -3.83
C PHE A 133 -17.79 0.36 -4.07
N ARG A 134 -17.61 -0.51 -3.07
CA ARG A 134 -17.96 -1.93 -3.20
C ARG A 134 -19.46 -2.21 -3.32
N TYR A 135 -20.33 -1.33 -2.84
CA TYR A 135 -21.79 -1.54 -2.80
C TYR A 135 -22.58 -0.75 -3.84
N ARG A 136 -22.03 0.35 -4.36
CA ARG A 136 -22.77 1.24 -5.25
C ARG A 136 -22.74 0.85 -6.74
N ASN A 137 -22.21 -0.32 -7.09
CA ASN A 137 -22.06 -0.76 -8.49
C ASN A 137 -21.29 0.27 -9.35
N PRO A 138 -19.98 0.46 -9.10
CA PRO A 138 -19.20 1.53 -9.73
C PRO A 138 -19.07 1.35 -11.25
N LEU A 139 -19.03 2.47 -11.97
CA LEU A 139 -18.81 2.49 -13.42
C LEU A 139 -17.31 2.36 -13.74
N VAL A 140 -16.74 1.19 -13.41
CA VAL A 140 -15.33 0.85 -13.57
C VAL A 140 -15.21 -0.35 -14.49
N GLY A 141 -14.21 -0.36 -15.36
CA GLY A 141 -14.03 -1.48 -16.27
C GLY A 141 -12.70 -1.49 -17.00
N LYS A 142 -12.67 -2.24 -18.10
CA LYS A 142 -11.48 -2.37 -18.94
C LYS A 142 -11.00 -1.01 -19.49
N GLY A 143 -9.74 -0.72 -19.25
CA GLY A 143 -9.10 0.54 -19.64
C GLY A 143 -9.07 1.58 -18.51
N ASP A 144 -9.60 1.28 -17.32
CA ASP A 144 -9.51 2.13 -16.16
C ASP A 144 -8.40 1.68 -15.22
N LEU A 145 -7.85 2.62 -14.46
CA LEU A 145 -6.92 2.39 -13.36
C LEU A 145 -7.62 2.65 -12.03
N VAL A 146 -7.56 1.68 -11.11
CA VAL A 146 -8.03 1.84 -9.74
C VAL A 146 -6.83 1.85 -8.79
N ILE A 147 -6.55 3.00 -8.18
CA ILE A 147 -5.50 3.18 -7.19
C ILE A 147 -6.08 2.91 -5.81
N ILE A 148 -5.52 1.94 -5.11
CA ILE A 148 -5.90 1.59 -3.74
C ILE A 148 -4.83 2.14 -2.79
N ILE A 149 -5.23 2.97 -1.84
CA ILE A 149 -4.31 3.52 -0.84
C ILE A 149 -4.65 2.92 0.53
N SER A 150 -3.67 2.29 1.17
CA SER A 150 -3.83 1.73 2.52
C SER A 150 -2.48 1.71 3.24
N GLN A 151 -2.45 2.13 4.51
CA GLN A 151 -1.23 2.04 5.31
C GLN A 151 -0.89 0.58 5.60
N SER A 152 -1.82 -0.19 6.15
CA SER A 152 -1.61 -1.60 6.52
C SER A 152 -1.61 -2.55 5.33
N GLY A 153 -2.34 -2.19 4.26
CA GLY A 153 -2.63 -3.11 3.15
C GLY A 153 -3.57 -4.26 3.51
N GLU A 154 -4.23 -4.18 4.70
CA GLU A 154 -5.16 -5.19 5.22
C GLU A 154 -6.56 -4.61 5.47
N THR A 155 -6.84 -3.39 5.05
CA THR A 155 -8.16 -2.77 5.21
C THR A 155 -9.20 -3.56 4.40
N ALA A 156 -10.12 -4.22 5.09
CA ALA A 156 -11.06 -5.16 4.48
C ALA A 156 -11.89 -4.54 3.33
N ASP A 157 -12.39 -3.32 3.52
CA ASP A 157 -13.16 -2.64 2.46
C ASP A 157 -12.29 -2.27 1.26
N SER A 158 -11.05 -1.83 1.49
CA SER A 158 -10.11 -1.50 0.40
C SER A 158 -9.70 -2.75 -0.40
N LEU A 159 -9.47 -3.88 0.28
CA LEU A 159 -9.19 -5.16 -0.36
C LEU A 159 -10.39 -5.64 -1.19
N ALA A 160 -11.59 -5.58 -0.62
CA ALA A 160 -12.80 -5.98 -1.33
C ALA A 160 -13.09 -5.06 -2.54
N ALA A 161 -12.86 -3.75 -2.41
CA ALA A 161 -12.98 -2.80 -3.52
C ALA A 161 -11.98 -3.09 -4.64
N MET A 162 -10.74 -3.43 -4.30
CA MET A 162 -9.72 -3.84 -5.27
C MET A 162 -10.12 -5.11 -6.03
N ARG A 163 -10.58 -6.14 -5.30
CA ARG A 163 -11.05 -7.39 -5.91
C ARG A 163 -12.24 -7.15 -6.84
N LEU A 164 -13.18 -6.28 -6.45
CA LEU A 164 -14.29 -5.87 -7.30
C LEU A 164 -13.79 -5.16 -8.57
N ALA A 165 -12.87 -4.21 -8.47
CA ALA A 165 -12.29 -3.51 -9.61
C ALA A 165 -11.63 -4.48 -10.59
N LYS A 166 -10.85 -5.44 -10.11
CA LYS A 166 -10.24 -6.51 -10.92
C LYS A 166 -11.30 -7.37 -11.61
N LYS A 167 -12.35 -7.76 -10.88
CA LYS A 167 -13.47 -8.54 -11.44
C LYS A 167 -14.18 -7.78 -12.57
N LEU A 168 -14.27 -6.46 -12.48
CA LEU A 168 -14.84 -5.59 -13.52
C LEU A 168 -13.88 -5.32 -14.70
N GLY A 169 -12.64 -5.80 -14.62
CA GLY A 169 -11.65 -5.71 -15.70
C GLY A 169 -10.72 -4.50 -15.64
N ALA A 170 -10.78 -3.68 -14.59
CA ALA A 170 -9.85 -2.59 -14.37
C ALA A 170 -8.46 -3.10 -13.97
N LYS A 171 -7.42 -2.28 -14.21
CA LYS A 171 -6.09 -2.48 -13.64
C LYS A 171 -6.01 -1.84 -12.27
N THR A 172 -5.24 -2.46 -11.36
CA THR A 172 -5.08 -1.99 -9.99
C THR A 172 -3.65 -1.58 -9.69
N LEU A 173 -3.51 -0.45 -8.98
CA LEU A 173 -2.26 0.02 -8.38
C LEU A 173 -2.46 0.13 -6.88
N ALA A 174 -1.65 -0.57 -6.11
CA ALA A 174 -1.63 -0.43 -4.65
C ALA A 174 -0.56 0.56 -4.20
N ILE A 175 -0.91 1.45 -3.27
CA ILE A 175 0.02 2.30 -2.52
C ILE A 175 -0.10 1.89 -1.05
N VAL A 176 0.87 1.11 -0.56
CA VAL A 176 0.83 0.50 0.77
C VAL A 176 2.15 0.64 1.50
N ASN A 177 2.13 0.56 2.83
CA ASN A 177 3.35 0.64 3.64
C ASN A 177 3.86 -0.73 4.09
N VAL A 178 2.96 -1.70 4.32
CA VAL A 178 3.34 -3.01 4.84
C VAL A 178 3.63 -3.97 3.69
N LYS A 179 4.86 -4.48 3.65
CA LYS A 179 5.29 -5.49 2.69
C LYS A 179 4.56 -6.81 2.93
N GLY A 180 4.21 -7.50 1.85
CA GLY A 180 3.53 -8.79 1.91
C GLY A 180 2.08 -8.75 2.36
N SER A 181 1.50 -7.56 2.53
CA SER A 181 0.07 -7.42 2.85
C SER A 181 -0.82 -7.94 1.72
N SER A 182 -2.07 -8.29 2.05
CA SER A 182 -3.03 -8.85 1.10
C SER A 182 -3.24 -7.95 -0.13
N ILE A 183 -3.39 -6.63 0.08
CA ILE A 183 -3.50 -5.66 -1.02
C ILE A 183 -2.23 -5.63 -1.87
N ALA A 184 -1.03 -5.68 -1.23
CA ALA A 184 0.24 -5.68 -1.96
C ALA A 184 0.42 -6.91 -2.84
N ARG A 185 0.02 -8.08 -2.36
CA ARG A 185 0.13 -9.36 -3.10
C ARG A 185 -0.84 -9.45 -4.27
N GLU A 186 -2.03 -8.89 -4.13
CA GLU A 186 -3.09 -9.05 -5.12
C GLU A 186 -3.14 -7.95 -6.18
N ALA A 187 -2.50 -6.80 -5.97
CA ALA A 187 -2.51 -5.69 -6.93
C ALA A 187 -1.71 -6.01 -8.21
N ASP A 188 -2.11 -5.43 -9.35
CA ASP A 188 -1.36 -5.57 -10.61
C ASP A 188 -0.08 -4.74 -10.62
N MET A 189 -0.05 -3.64 -9.90
CA MET A 189 1.08 -2.70 -9.74
C MET A 189 1.19 -2.27 -8.28
N LEU A 190 2.39 -1.95 -7.82
CA LEU A 190 2.63 -1.74 -6.41
C LEU A 190 3.65 -0.64 -6.15
N ILE A 191 3.32 0.27 -5.23
CA ILE A 191 4.25 1.26 -4.66
C ILE A 191 4.27 1.09 -3.15
N TYR A 192 5.44 0.85 -2.58
CA TYR A 192 5.64 0.89 -1.12
C TYR A 192 6.00 2.30 -0.65
N THR A 193 5.41 2.75 0.46
CA THR A 193 5.62 4.11 0.99
C THR A 193 6.81 4.24 1.94
N HIS A 194 7.41 3.15 2.40
CA HIS A 194 8.59 3.14 3.29
C HIS A 194 8.49 4.07 4.53
N ALA A 195 7.30 4.23 5.11
CA ALA A 195 7.10 5.05 6.31
C ALA A 195 7.63 4.39 7.59
N GLY A 196 8.00 3.10 7.52
CA GLY A 196 8.27 2.30 8.70
C GLY A 196 7.00 1.99 9.52
N PRO A 197 7.14 1.38 10.71
CA PRO A 197 6.01 1.06 11.56
C PRO A 197 5.29 2.34 12.02
N GLU A 198 3.96 2.38 11.89
CA GLU A 198 3.09 3.41 12.46
C GLU A 198 2.18 2.74 13.49
N ILE A 199 2.34 3.12 14.76
CA ILE A 199 1.70 2.49 15.93
C ILE A 199 0.58 3.36 16.47
N ALA A 200 0.71 4.69 16.33
CA ALA A 200 -0.34 5.61 16.72
C ALA A 200 -1.61 5.35 15.92
N VAL A 201 -2.76 5.36 16.60
CA VAL A 201 -4.07 5.13 15.97
C VAL A 201 -4.39 6.19 14.91
N ALA A 202 -4.11 7.45 15.23
CA ALA A 202 -4.25 8.54 14.27
C ALA A 202 -3.04 8.57 13.34
N SER A 203 -3.26 8.31 12.06
CA SER A 203 -2.20 8.29 11.05
C SER A 203 -1.56 9.67 10.88
N THR A 204 -0.25 9.71 10.86
CA THR A 204 0.55 10.93 10.71
C THR A 204 1.60 10.79 9.61
N LYS A 205 2.65 10.01 9.82
CA LYS A 205 3.73 9.83 8.84
C LYS A 205 3.28 9.04 7.61
N ALA A 206 2.43 8.03 7.77
CA ALA A 206 1.91 7.27 6.64
C ALA A 206 1.06 8.15 5.72
N TYR A 207 0.22 9.03 6.26
CA TYR A 207 -0.55 9.98 5.48
C TYR A 207 0.34 10.91 4.63
N ILE A 208 1.40 11.46 5.22
CA ILE A 208 2.27 12.41 4.50
C ILE A 208 3.07 11.71 3.37
N VAL A 209 3.49 10.46 3.57
CA VAL A 209 4.16 9.72 2.49
C VAL A 209 3.20 9.28 1.40
N GLN A 210 1.94 8.98 1.73
CA GLN A 210 0.89 8.74 0.73
C GLN A 210 0.67 9.98 -0.15
N LEU A 211 0.60 11.18 0.46
CA LEU A 211 0.56 12.44 -0.30
C LEU A 211 1.78 12.58 -1.21
N SER A 212 2.97 12.32 -0.69
CA SER A 212 4.21 12.43 -1.45
C SER A 212 4.25 11.50 -2.66
N VAL A 213 3.75 10.26 -2.51
CA VAL A 213 3.61 9.30 -3.62
C VAL A 213 2.58 9.80 -4.64
N MET A 214 1.46 10.40 -4.21
CA MET A 214 0.48 10.98 -5.13
C MET A 214 1.06 12.12 -5.96
N TYR A 215 1.93 12.96 -5.37
CA TYR A 215 2.67 13.98 -6.12
C TYR A 215 3.64 13.36 -7.13
N LEU A 216 4.44 12.37 -6.72
CA LEU A 216 5.34 11.65 -7.64
C LEU A 216 4.57 11.06 -8.82
N PHE A 217 3.46 10.37 -8.55
CA PHE A 217 2.62 9.79 -9.57
C PHE A 217 2.04 10.84 -10.53
N ALA A 218 1.63 11.99 -10.01
CA ALA A 218 1.11 13.08 -10.83
C ALA A 218 2.18 13.77 -11.71
N PHE A 219 3.43 13.76 -11.27
CA PHE A 219 4.56 14.28 -12.07
C PHE A 219 5.05 13.28 -13.12
N GLU A 220 4.85 11.98 -12.90
CA GLU A 220 5.16 10.92 -13.87
C GLU A 220 4.16 10.89 -15.02
N LEU A 221 2.90 11.31 -14.80
CA LEU A 221 1.84 11.43 -15.81
C LEU A 221 2.10 12.55 -16.81
#